data_929ee5a879cd51b844ef7b445e1839f6
#
_entry.id   929ee5a879cd51b844ef7b445e1839f6
#
_cell.length_a   1.000
_cell.length_b   1.000
_cell.length_c   1.000
_cell.angle_alpha   90.00
_cell.angle_beta   90.00
_cell.angle_gamma   90.00
#
_symmetry.space_group_name_H-M   'P 1'
#
loop_
_entity.id
_entity.type
_entity.pdbx_description
1 polymer ?
#
loop_
_entity_poly.entity_id
_entity_poly.type
_entity_poly.pdbx_seq_one_letter_code
_entity_poly.pdbx_strand_id
1 'polypeptide(L)'
;MAALAFKEEDIQKLEWLGVKDSKLLSALVREELFERIHELVADFRIEVIEPDAIDLSLSEVETNLNWLEADTSIRLISEMSPDRIILDCPSVNIPAYKEYVQSKLPERMKIAELIVEHKADVNHLPVAAASVVAKVIRDRYIDRLKVDIGIDFGSGYMSDPKTKKFLEENYEKFPHLFRRKWKSFSNLVQAKKQKKLGEF
;
A
#
# COMPACT_ATOMS: atom_id res chain seq x y z
N MET A 1 2.29 3.13 1.74
CA MET A 1 3.46 2.34 1.28
C MET A 1 4.57 2.43 2.31
N ALA A 2 5.50 1.47 2.34
CA ALA A 2 6.65 1.48 3.25
C ALA A 2 7.91 1.06 2.49
N ALA A 3 9.02 1.73 2.76
CA ALA A 3 10.37 1.37 2.35
C ALA A 3 11.21 1.14 3.61
N LEU A 4 11.87 0.00 3.70
CA LEU A 4 12.73 -0.37 4.83
C LEU A 4 14.13 -0.68 4.31
N ALA A 5 15.15 -0.19 5.01
CA ALA A 5 16.54 -0.55 4.77
C ALA A 5 17.08 -1.42 5.90
N PHE A 6 17.79 -2.46 5.54
CA PHE A 6 18.45 -3.38 6.46
C PHE A 6 19.93 -3.47 6.10
N LYS A 7 20.76 -3.70 7.11
CA LYS A 7 22.12 -4.16 6.86
C LYS A 7 22.07 -5.61 6.41
N GLU A 8 22.98 -6.00 5.51
CA GLU A 8 23.05 -7.38 5.00
C GLU A 8 23.13 -8.42 6.12
N GLU A 9 23.89 -8.12 7.17
CA GLU A 9 24.05 -8.98 8.35
C GLU A 9 22.78 -9.20 9.17
N ASP A 10 21.79 -8.29 9.05
CA ASP A 10 20.53 -8.35 9.80
C ASP A 10 19.41 -9.06 9.02
N ILE A 11 19.58 -9.29 7.71
CA ILE A 11 18.54 -9.91 6.87
C ILE A 11 18.18 -11.31 7.38
N GLN A 12 19.17 -12.09 7.81
CA GLN A 12 18.92 -13.45 8.33
C GLN A 12 18.10 -13.43 9.63
N LYS A 13 18.18 -12.36 10.41
CA LYS A 13 17.36 -12.21 11.62
C LYS A 13 15.88 -12.11 11.30
N LEU A 14 15.50 -11.56 10.14
CA LEU A 14 14.10 -11.51 9.67
C LEU A 14 13.52 -12.92 9.44
N GLU A 15 14.35 -13.86 8.99
CA GLU A 15 13.93 -15.26 8.85
C GLU A 15 13.62 -15.89 10.21
N TRP A 16 14.47 -15.68 11.20
CA TRP A 16 14.25 -16.18 12.58
C TRP A 16 13.02 -15.53 13.24
N LEU A 17 12.66 -14.32 12.86
CA LEU A 17 11.42 -13.66 13.29
C LEU A 17 10.17 -14.30 12.66
N GLY A 18 10.34 -15.14 11.64
CA GLY A 18 9.22 -15.73 10.91
C GLY A 18 8.51 -14.73 10.00
N VAL A 19 9.24 -13.69 9.53
CA VAL A 19 8.71 -12.74 8.55
C VAL A 19 8.40 -13.48 7.25
N LYS A 20 7.18 -13.30 6.76
CA LYS A 20 6.69 -13.88 5.50
C LYS A 20 5.56 -13.01 4.92
N ASP A 21 4.97 -13.42 3.81
CA ASP A 21 3.83 -12.72 3.20
C ASP A 21 2.81 -12.28 4.24
N SER A 22 2.62 -10.96 4.37
CA SER A 22 1.76 -10.34 5.36
C SER A 22 0.29 -10.78 5.29
N LYS A 23 -0.15 -11.29 4.12
CA LYS A 23 -1.51 -11.81 3.90
C LYS A 23 -1.76 -13.14 4.62
N LEU A 24 -0.70 -13.88 4.93
CA LEU A 24 -0.75 -15.14 5.67
C LEU A 24 -0.70 -14.97 7.20
N LEU A 25 -0.49 -13.74 7.67
CA LEU A 25 -0.35 -13.41 9.07
C LEU A 25 -1.65 -12.80 9.62
N SER A 26 -2.00 -13.16 10.86
CA SER A 26 -3.07 -12.47 11.58
C SER A 26 -2.69 -11.03 11.94
N ALA A 27 -3.67 -10.18 12.24
CA ALA A 27 -3.39 -8.80 12.66
C ALA A 27 -2.49 -8.73 13.92
N LEU A 28 -2.75 -9.60 14.90
CA LEU A 28 -1.94 -9.69 16.13
C LEU A 28 -0.48 -10.04 15.82
N VAL A 29 -0.25 -11.06 15.00
CA VAL A 29 1.11 -11.47 14.61
C VAL A 29 1.82 -10.35 13.84
N ARG A 30 1.10 -9.61 12.98
CA ARG A 30 1.70 -8.45 12.30
C ARG A 30 2.10 -7.35 13.25
N GLU A 31 1.29 -7.06 14.28
CA GLU A 31 1.63 -6.06 15.32
C GLU A 31 2.87 -6.47 16.12
N GLU A 32 2.97 -7.74 16.53
CA GLU A 32 4.16 -8.26 17.22
C GLU A 32 5.42 -8.18 16.33
N LEU A 33 5.29 -8.53 15.05
CA LEU A 33 6.39 -8.45 14.10
C LEU A 33 6.80 -7.00 13.82
N PHE A 34 5.85 -6.06 13.80
CA PHE A 34 6.14 -4.65 13.56
C PHE A 34 7.17 -4.12 14.55
N GLU A 35 7.01 -4.35 15.84
CA GLU A 35 7.95 -3.89 16.88
C GLU A 35 9.34 -4.54 16.70
N ARG A 36 9.36 -5.84 16.42
CA ARG A 36 10.61 -6.59 16.22
C ARG A 36 11.34 -6.21 14.92
N ILE A 37 10.60 -5.91 13.85
CA ILE A 37 11.16 -5.40 12.60
C ILE A 37 11.78 -4.02 12.85
N HIS A 38 11.09 -3.18 13.64
CA HIS A 38 11.57 -1.84 13.96
C HIS A 38 12.93 -1.84 14.69
N GLU A 39 13.21 -2.87 15.49
CA GLU A 39 14.51 -3.03 16.17
C GLU A 39 15.67 -3.40 15.21
N LEU A 40 15.35 -3.98 14.05
CA LEU A 40 16.35 -4.44 13.06
C LEU A 40 16.55 -3.47 11.90
N VAL A 41 15.58 -2.59 11.65
CA VAL A 41 15.63 -1.69 10.52
C VAL A 41 16.69 -0.60 10.72
N ALA A 42 17.54 -0.39 9.72
CA ALA A 42 18.55 0.68 9.73
C ALA A 42 17.95 2.04 9.37
N ASP A 43 16.99 2.06 8.44
CA ASP A 43 16.23 3.26 8.06
C ASP A 43 14.87 2.85 7.50
N PHE A 44 13.86 3.70 7.66
CA PHE A 44 12.53 3.45 7.12
C PHE A 44 11.82 4.73 6.69
N ARG A 45 10.99 4.60 5.65
CA ARG A 45 10.11 5.66 5.17
C ARG A 45 8.71 5.10 4.94
N ILE A 46 7.71 5.89 5.27
CA ILE A 46 6.31 5.53 5.12
C ILE A 46 5.57 6.68 4.45
N GLU A 47 4.73 6.35 3.48
CA GLU A 47 3.81 7.30 2.85
C GLU A 47 2.39 6.73 2.87
N VAL A 48 1.45 7.52 3.39
CA VAL A 48 0.02 7.23 3.34
C VAL A 48 -0.54 7.88 2.08
N ILE A 49 -1.07 7.08 1.17
CA ILE A 49 -1.69 7.55 -0.08
C ILE A 49 -3.20 7.62 0.15
N GLU A 50 -3.71 8.84 0.20
CA GLU A 50 -5.13 9.09 0.43
C GLU A 50 -6.00 8.73 -0.79
N PRO A 51 -7.29 8.42 -0.59
CA PRO A 51 -8.21 8.06 -1.68
C PRO A 51 -8.26 9.09 -2.81
N ASP A 52 -8.19 10.38 -2.51
CA ASP A 52 -8.22 11.45 -3.51
C ASP A 52 -6.97 11.45 -4.41
N ALA A 53 -5.79 11.14 -3.87
CA ALA A 53 -4.56 10.98 -4.66
C ALA A 53 -4.65 9.77 -5.62
N ILE A 54 -5.26 8.68 -5.16
CA ILE A 54 -5.53 7.50 -5.98
C ILE A 54 -6.53 7.83 -7.10
N ASP A 55 -7.59 8.55 -6.78
CA ASP A 55 -8.59 8.96 -7.76
C ASP A 55 -8.01 9.94 -8.79
N LEU A 56 -7.13 10.84 -8.38
CA LEU A 56 -6.43 11.76 -9.28
C LEU A 56 -5.59 10.99 -10.29
N SER A 57 -4.76 10.03 -9.84
CA SER A 57 -3.92 9.21 -10.73
C SER A 57 -4.72 8.42 -11.77
N LEU A 58 -5.98 8.06 -11.47
CA LEU A 58 -6.89 7.39 -12.39
C LEU A 58 -7.63 8.36 -13.33
N SER A 59 -7.52 9.67 -13.12
CA SER A 59 -8.20 10.71 -13.90
C SER A 59 -7.29 11.30 -14.97
N GLU A 60 -5.99 11.22 -14.82
CA GLU A 60 -4.99 11.73 -15.74
C GLU A 60 -4.71 10.70 -16.84
N VAL A 61 -4.52 11.18 -18.08
CA VAL A 61 -4.34 10.33 -19.27
C VAL A 61 -2.97 9.62 -19.25
N GLU A 62 -1.97 10.26 -18.63
CA GLU A 62 -0.57 9.83 -18.69
C GLU A 62 -0.13 9.00 -17.47
N THR A 63 -1.02 8.79 -16.50
CA THR A 63 -0.69 8.05 -15.28
C THR A 63 -1.72 6.96 -14.96
N ASN A 64 -1.35 6.06 -14.08
CA ASN A 64 -2.19 4.99 -13.56
C ASN A 64 -1.67 4.56 -12.18
N LEU A 65 -2.33 3.59 -11.55
CA LEU A 65 -1.93 3.10 -10.22
C LEU A 65 -0.50 2.56 -10.18
N ASN A 66 -0.04 1.91 -11.23
CA ASN A 66 1.34 1.36 -11.26
C ASN A 66 2.36 2.50 -11.23
N TRP A 67 2.10 3.59 -11.95
CA TRP A 67 2.98 4.77 -11.96
C TRP A 67 2.89 5.55 -10.64
N LEU A 68 1.69 5.65 -10.03
CA LEU A 68 1.57 6.22 -8.69
C LEU A 68 2.39 5.43 -7.65
N GLU A 69 2.36 4.10 -7.72
CA GLU A 69 3.17 3.24 -6.85
C GLU A 69 4.67 3.38 -7.14
N ALA A 70 5.07 3.47 -8.43
CA ALA A 70 6.44 3.71 -8.83
C ALA A 70 6.96 5.06 -8.31
N ASP A 71 6.23 6.15 -8.54
CA ASP A 71 6.61 7.50 -8.10
C ASP A 71 6.69 7.59 -6.58
N THR A 72 5.76 6.94 -5.87
CA THR A 72 5.82 6.86 -4.41
C THR A 72 7.05 6.07 -3.94
N SER A 73 7.35 4.93 -4.57
CA SER A 73 8.55 4.15 -4.27
C SER A 73 9.82 4.97 -4.50
N ILE A 74 9.89 5.69 -5.61
CA ILE A 74 11.03 6.56 -5.94
C ILE A 74 11.21 7.65 -4.87
N ARG A 75 10.15 8.32 -4.43
CA ARG A 75 10.22 9.32 -3.36
C ARG A 75 10.77 8.73 -2.07
N LEU A 76 10.19 7.62 -1.59
CA LEU A 76 10.61 6.96 -0.36
C LEU A 76 12.07 6.52 -0.42
N ILE A 77 12.49 5.90 -1.52
CA ILE A 77 13.85 5.40 -1.71
C ILE A 77 14.83 6.56 -1.86
N SER A 78 14.44 7.66 -2.52
CA SER A 78 15.31 8.82 -2.75
C SER A 78 15.75 9.53 -1.47
N GLU A 79 15.02 9.36 -0.37
CA GLU A 79 15.41 9.85 0.95
C GLU A 79 16.39 8.91 1.68
N MET A 80 16.61 7.72 1.14
CA MET A 80 17.51 6.69 1.64
C MET A 80 18.76 6.65 0.75
N SER A 81 19.72 5.78 1.03
CA SER A 81 20.91 5.58 0.17
C SER A 81 21.31 4.11 0.18
N PRO A 82 20.46 3.21 -0.34
CA PRO A 82 20.73 1.78 -0.36
C PRO A 82 21.68 1.40 -1.50
N ASP A 83 22.48 0.34 -1.28
CA ASP A 83 23.30 -0.29 -2.32
C ASP A 83 22.48 -1.24 -3.21
N ARG A 84 21.37 -1.76 -2.65
CA ARG A 84 20.42 -2.65 -3.35
C ARG A 84 19.00 -2.21 -3.09
N ILE A 85 18.19 -2.18 -4.15
CA ILE A 85 16.77 -1.81 -4.14
C ILE A 85 15.97 -3.00 -4.66
N ILE A 86 14.97 -3.43 -3.89
CA ILE A 86 14.08 -4.54 -4.27
C ILE A 86 12.64 -4.03 -4.23
N LEU A 87 11.93 -4.13 -5.34
CA LEU A 87 10.54 -3.67 -5.48
C LEU A 87 9.61 -4.82 -5.86
N ASP A 88 8.49 -4.93 -5.16
CA ASP A 88 7.36 -5.72 -5.64
C ASP A 88 6.67 -4.98 -6.80
N CYS A 89 6.54 -5.65 -7.94
CA CYS A 89 6.07 -5.03 -9.17
C CYS A 89 4.55 -5.22 -9.34
N PRO A 90 3.75 -4.15 -9.39
CA PRO A 90 2.32 -4.25 -9.66
C PRO A 90 2.00 -4.38 -11.14
N SER A 91 2.95 -4.05 -12.02
CA SER A 91 2.77 -4.01 -13.47
C SER A 91 3.03 -5.38 -14.12
N VAL A 92 2.19 -5.77 -15.08
CA VAL A 92 2.44 -6.94 -15.93
C VAL A 92 3.67 -6.77 -16.81
N ASN A 93 4.10 -5.54 -17.08
CA ASN A 93 5.30 -5.22 -17.86
C ASN A 93 6.44 -4.80 -16.92
N ILE A 94 7.13 -5.80 -16.34
CA ILE A 94 8.26 -5.59 -15.44
C ILE A 94 9.38 -4.76 -16.08
N PRO A 95 9.82 -5.03 -17.34
CA PRO A 95 10.87 -4.22 -17.98
C PRO A 95 10.53 -2.73 -18.05
N ALA A 96 9.33 -2.38 -18.49
CA ALA A 96 8.91 -0.98 -18.58
C ALA A 96 8.80 -0.32 -17.19
N TYR A 97 8.31 -1.05 -16.18
CA TYR A 97 8.25 -0.55 -14.81
C TYR A 97 9.66 -0.31 -14.24
N LYS A 98 10.58 -1.25 -14.46
CA LYS A 98 11.98 -1.12 -14.02
C LYS A 98 12.67 0.07 -14.70
N GLU A 99 12.53 0.22 -16.02
CA GLU A 99 13.08 1.34 -16.78
C GLU A 99 12.53 2.68 -16.28
N TYR A 100 11.22 2.77 -16.03
CA TYR A 100 10.60 3.96 -15.47
C TYR A 100 11.19 4.33 -14.11
N VAL A 101 11.28 3.39 -13.18
CA VAL A 101 11.89 3.61 -11.86
C VAL A 101 13.35 4.06 -12.02
N GLN A 102 14.15 3.33 -12.80
CA GLN A 102 15.57 3.61 -13.00
C GLN A 102 15.81 4.98 -13.61
N SER A 103 14.97 5.42 -14.54
CA SER A 103 15.08 6.72 -15.20
C SER A 103 14.85 7.89 -14.25
N LYS A 104 14.01 7.71 -13.23
CA LYS A 104 13.62 8.75 -12.27
C LYS A 104 14.40 8.72 -10.96
N LEU A 105 15.15 7.65 -10.67
CA LEU A 105 16.01 7.62 -9.50
C LEU A 105 17.09 8.73 -9.56
N PRO A 106 17.44 9.35 -8.44
CA PRO A 106 18.54 10.30 -8.35
C PRO A 106 19.84 9.69 -8.89
N GLU A 107 20.71 10.50 -9.51
CA GLU A 107 21.94 10.02 -10.16
C GLU A 107 22.83 9.21 -9.21
N ARG A 108 22.95 9.66 -7.95
CA ARG A 108 23.70 8.95 -6.90
C ARG A 108 23.20 7.51 -6.62
N MET A 109 21.96 7.20 -6.99
CA MET A 109 21.34 5.91 -6.74
C MET A 109 21.28 5.00 -7.99
N LYS A 110 21.69 5.51 -9.15
CA LYS A 110 21.71 4.71 -10.38
C LYS A 110 22.77 3.61 -10.37
N ILE A 111 23.72 3.68 -9.44
CA ILE A 111 24.72 2.63 -9.19
C ILE A 111 24.19 1.50 -8.30
N ALA A 112 23.07 1.70 -7.61
CA ALA A 112 22.47 0.68 -6.78
C ALA A 112 21.93 -0.48 -7.65
N GLU A 113 22.03 -1.70 -7.15
CA GLU A 113 21.41 -2.86 -7.78
C GLU A 113 19.89 -2.73 -7.68
N LEU A 114 19.17 -2.63 -8.82
CA LEU A 114 17.72 -2.56 -8.87
C LEU A 114 17.11 -3.90 -9.28
N ILE A 115 16.39 -4.54 -8.36
CA ILE A 115 15.61 -5.76 -8.57
C ILE A 115 14.13 -5.37 -8.59
N VAL A 116 13.41 -5.76 -9.64
CA VAL A 116 11.97 -5.54 -9.79
C VAL A 116 11.35 -6.84 -10.24
N GLU A 117 10.46 -7.39 -9.43
CA GLU A 117 9.82 -8.67 -9.74
C GLU A 117 8.43 -8.79 -9.13
N HIS A 118 7.62 -9.70 -9.64
CA HIS A 118 6.35 -10.06 -9.02
C HIS A 118 6.56 -10.90 -7.77
N LYS A 119 5.75 -10.66 -6.74
CA LYS A 119 5.79 -11.38 -5.46
C LYS A 119 7.14 -11.25 -4.75
N ALA A 120 7.76 -10.11 -4.87
CA ALA A 120 9.00 -9.84 -4.14
C ALA A 120 8.79 -9.95 -2.62
N ASP A 121 7.57 -9.72 -2.12
CA ASP A 121 7.16 -9.95 -0.72
C ASP A 121 7.19 -11.44 -0.30
N VAL A 122 7.23 -12.36 -1.25
CA VAL A 122 7.38 -13.81 -1.00
C VAL A 122 8.85 -14.23 -1.13
N ASN A 123 9.58 -13.62 -2.07
CA ASN A 123 10.92 -14.06 -2.44
C ASN A 123 12.03 -13.37 -1.61
N HIS A 124 11.75 -12.19 -1.03
CA HIS A 124 12.73 -11.38 -0.32
C HIS A 124 12.24 -10.95 1.06
N LEU A 125 12.93 -11.39 2.10
CA LEU A 125 12.59 -11.06 3.50
C LEU A 125 12.50 -9.56 3.79
N PRO A 126 13.37 -8.67 3.26
CA PRO A 126 13.21 -7.23 3.44
C PRO A 126 11.90 -6.68 2.87
N VAL A 127 11.44 -7.19 1.71
CA VAL A 127 10.17 -6.79 1.08
C VAL A 127 8.99 -7.34 1.87
N ALA A 128 9.08 -8.59 2.36
CA ALA A 128 8.08 -9.16 3.26
C ALA A 128 7.94 -8.32 4.54
N ALA A 129 9.05 -7.88 5.13
CA ALA A 129 9.05 -6.99 6.30
C ALA A 129 8.38 -5.64 5.99
N ALA A 130 8.71 -5.02 4.85
CA ALA A 130 8.07 -3.78 4.40
C ALA A 130 6.55 -3.94 4.19
N SER A 131 6.13 -5.09 3.64
CA SER A 131 4.71 -5.43 3.47
C SER A 131 3.99 -5.57 4.83
N VAL A 132 4.61 -6.20 5.83
CA VAL A 132 4.07 -6.27 7.20
C VAL A 132 3.91 -4.87 7.79
N VAL A 133 4.95 -4.04 7.73
CA VAL A 133 4.91 -2.66 8.26
C VAL A 133 3.85 -1.82 7.56
N ALA A 134 3.79 -1.84 6.22
CA ALA A 134 2.78 -1.11 5.46
C ALA A 134 1.36 -1.51 5.86
N LYS A 135 1.14 -2.80 6.11
CA LYS A 135 -0.16 -3.35 6.52
C LYS A 135 -0.55 -2.92 7.93
N VAL A 136 0.39 -2.95 8.88
CA VAL A 136 0.15 -2.49 10.25
C VAL A 136 -0.19 -0.99 10.28
N ILE A 137 0.61 -0.17 9.61
CA ILE A 137 0.36 1.28 9.53
C ILE A 137 -1.01 1.56 8.89
N ARG A 138 -1.36 0.85 7.82
CA ARG A 138 -2.68 0.97 7.18
C ARG A 138 -3.80 0.59 8.14
N ASP A 139 -3.68 -0.51 8.87
CA ASP A 139 -4.73 -0.97 9.78
C ASP A 139 -4.88 0.00 10.98
N ARG A 140 -3.77 0.49 11.56
CA ARG A 140 -3.77 1.56 12.59
C ARG A 140 -4.41 2.86 12.08
N TYR A 141 -4.15 3.24 10.81
CA TYR A 141 -4.77 4.41 10.19
C TYR A 141 -6.29 4.26 10.07
N ILE A 142 -6.78 3.09 9.65
CA ILE A 142 -8.22 2.78 9.60
C ILE A 142 -8.86 2.86 10.98
N ASP A 143 -8.19 2.33 12.02
CA ASP A 143 -8.72 2.38 13.39
C ASP A 143 -8.79 3.83 13.90
N ARG A 144 -7.82 4.66 13.59
CA ARG A 144 -7.86 6.08 13.89
C ARG A 144 -9.02 6.79 13.19
N LEU A 145 -9.24 6.53 11.90
CA LEU A 145 -10.37 7.09 11.15
C LEU A 145 -11.72 6.72 11.78
N LYS A 146 -11.89 5.50 12.31
CA LYS A 146 -13.11 5.10 13.01
C LYS A 146 -13.36 5.98 14.25
N VAL A 147 -12.29 6.27 14.99
CA VAL A 147 -12.38 7.15 16.18
C VAL A 147 -12.75 8.57 15.76
N ASP A 148 -12.07 9.12 14.74
CA ASP A 148 -12.26 10.49 14.26
C ASP A 148 -13.69 10.71 13.71
N ILE A 149 -14.27 9.69 13.07
CA ILE A 149 -15.61 9.73 12.48
C ILE A 149 -16.69 9.35 13.50
N GLY A 150 -16.33 8.62 14.56
CA GLY A 150 -17.25 8.09 15.55
C GLY A 150 -18.09 6.90 15.04
N ILE A 151 -17.65 6.20 13.98
CA ILE A 151 -18.35 5.08 13.36
C ILE A 151 -17.39 3.93 13.10
N ASP A 152 -17.67 2.74 13.65
CA ASP A 152 -16.96 1.51 13.30
C ASP A 152 -17.44 1.00 11.93
N PHE A 153 -16.67 1.30 10.88
CA PHE A 153 -16.94 0.88 9.52
C PHE A 153 -16.17 -0.39 9.08
N GLY A 154 -15.64 -1.14 10.03
CA GLY A 154 -14.96 -2.40 9.76
C GLY A 154 -13.52 -2.22 9.26
N SER A 155 -13.06 -3.12 8.40
CA SER A 155 -11.66 -3.20 7.97
C SER A 155 -11.25 -2.21 6.88
N GLY A 156 -12.20 -1.49 6.29
CA GLY A 156 -11.96 -0.64 5.11
C GLY A 156 -11.82 -1.40 3.78
N TYR A 157 -11.99 -2.72 3.77
CA TYR A 157 -12.03 -3.52 2.54
C TYR A 157 -13.46 -3.79 2.09
N MET A 158 -13.72 -3.77 0.79
CA MET A 158 -15.04 -4.05 0.22
C MET A 158 -15.52 -5.50 0.42
N SER A 159 -14.65 -6.42 0.82
CA SER A 159 -15.02 -7.77 1.26
C SER A 159 -15.63 -7.81 2.65
N ASP A 160 -15.45 -6.75 3.45
CA ASP A 160 -16.03 -6.62 4.77
C ASP A 160 -17.46 -6.07 4.68
N PRO A 161 -18.47 -6.80 5.17
CA PRO A 161 -19.86 -6.33 5.15
C PRO A 161 -20.10 -4.99 5.87
N LYS A 162 -19.37 -4.72 6.97
CA LYS A 162 -19.47 -3.43 7.69
C LYS A 162 -18.98 -2.28 6.82
N THR A 163 -17.84 -2.45 6.14
CA THR A 163 -17.29 -1.45 5.22
C THR A 163 -18.24 -1.19 4.05
N LYS A 164 -18.80 -2.25 3.48
CA LYS A 164 -19.76 -2.13 2.39
C LYS A 164 -21.00 -1.36 2.80
N LYS A 165 -21.58 -1.68 3.96
CA LYS A 165 -22.75 -0.99 4.52
C LYS A 165 -22.43 0.48 4.80
N PHE A 166 -21.27 0.77 5.41
CA PHE A 166 -20.84 2.14 5.66
C PHE A 166 -20.72 2.96 4.38
N LEU A 167 -20.13 2.40 3.33
CA LEU A 167 -20.06 3.04 2.02
C LEU A 167 -21.47 3.35 1.49
N GLU A 168 -22.37 2.37 1.52
CA GLU A 168 -23.75 2.54 1.05
C GLU A 168 -24.51 3.66 1.75
N GLU A 169 -24.27 3.84 3.04
CA GLU A 169 -25.00 4.81 3.88
C GLU A 169 -24.34 6.19 3.92
N ASN A 170 -23.00 6.28 3.68
CA ASN A 170 -22.23 7.45 4.02
C ASN A 170 -21.40 8.06 2.87
N TYR A 171 -21.47 7.52 1.65
CA TYR A 171 -20.62 7.98 0.54
C TYR A 171 -20.83 9.47 0.16
N GLU A 172 -22.00 10.04 0.44
CA GLU A 172 -22.30 11.45 0.22
C GLU A 172 -21.79 12.33 1.38
N LYS A 173 -21.78 11.78 2.60
CA LYS A 173 -21.35 12.50 3.82
C LYS A 173 -19.83 12.57 3.97
N PHE A 174 -19.12 11.49 3.58
CA PHE A 174 -17.68 11.37 3.71
C PHE A 174 -17.02 10.99 2.36
N PRO A 175 -17.18 11.79 1.29
CA PRO A 175 -16.71 11.42 -0.06
C PRO A 175 -15.19 11.23 -0.14
N HIS A 176 -14.42 11.94 0.69
CA HIS A 176 -12.96 11.87 0.75
C HIS A 176 -12.40 10.55 1.31
N LEU A 177 -13.24 9.74 1.97
CA LEU A 177 -12.83 8.44 2.50
C LEU A 177 -12.86 7.32 1.45
N PHE A 178 -13.41 7.58 0.27
CA PHE A 178 -13.67 6.55 -0.73
C PHE A 178 -12.90 6.79 -2.03
N ARG A 179 -12.40 5.70 -2.60
CA ARG A 179 -11.83 5.68 -3.95
C ARG A 179 -12.96 5.71 -4.97
N ARG A 180 -13.42 6.91 -5.34
CA ARG A 180 -14.63 7.14 -6.14
C ARG A 180 -14.52 6.67 -7.58
N LYS A 181 -13.30 6.56 -8.12
CA LYS A 181 -13.00 6.04 -9.46
C LYS A 181 -12.98 4.53 -9.54
N TRP A 182 -13.01 3.83 -8.42
CA TRP A 182 -13.01 2.37 -8.42
C TRP A 182 -14.36 1.80 -8.81
N LYS A 183 -14.32 0.71 -9.60
CA LYS A 183 -15.52 0.03 -10.12
C LYS A 183 -16.47 -0.43 -9.00
N SER A 184 -15.94 -0.86 -7.86
CA SER A 184 -16.75 -1.24 -6.70
C SER A 184 -17.59 -0.08 -6.15
N PHE A 185 -17.03 1.13 -6.10
CA PHE A 185 -17.75 2.34 -5.70
C PHE A 185 -18.81 2.72 -6.73
N SER A 186 -18.44 2.84 -8.01
CA SER A 186 -19.36 3.23 -9.08
C SER A 186 -20.54 2.27 -9.22
N ASN A 187 -20.30 0.95 -9.16
CA ASN A 187 -21.34 -0.05 -9.22
C ASN A 187 -22.34 0.09 -8.06
N LEU A 188 -21.84 0.32 -6.85
CA LEU A 188 -22.68 0.46 -5.66
C LEU A 188 -23.55 1.72 -5.73
N VAL A 189 -22.97 2.87 -6.12
CA VAL A 189 -23.69 4.13 -6.26
C VAL A 189 -24.75 4.02 -7.37
N GLN A 190 -24.44 3.38 -8.50
CA GLN A 190 -25.39 3.14 -9.58
C GLN A 190 -26.56 2.26 -9.14
N ALA A 191 -26.29 1.14 -8.45
CA ALA A 191 -27.32 0.25 -7.92
C ALA A 191 -28.28 0.98 -6.95
N LYS A 192 -27.74 1.89 -6.10
CA LYS A 192 -28.57 2.69 -5.19
C LYS A 192 -29.45 3.70 -5.93
N LYS A 193 -28.93 4.35 -7.01
CA LYS A 193 -29.71 5.26 -7.84
C LYS A 193 -30.86 4.53 -8.56
N GLN A 194 -30.59 3.33 -9.07
CA GLN A 194 -31.62 2.51 -9.75
C GLN A 194 -32.75 2.09 -8.79
N LYS A 195 -32.42 1.69 -7.54
CA LYS A 195 -33.45 1.37 -6.53
C LYS A 195 -34.35 2.55 -6.24
N LYS A 196 -33.79 3.76 -6.07
CA LYS A 196 -34.60 4.97 -5.84
C LYS A 196 -35.54 5.32 -7.01
N LEU A 197 -35.17 4.97 -8.26
CA LEU A 197 -36.03 5.21 -9.44
C LEU A 197 -37.13 4.14 -9.60
N GLY A 198 -36.97 2.96 -9.03
CA GLY A 198 -37.96 1.89 -9.07
C GLY A 198 -39.00 1.91 -7.93
N GLU A 199 -38.87 2.85 -7.00
CA GLU A 199 -39.80 3.06 -5.87
C GLU A 199 -40.89 4.11 -6.16
N PHE A 200 -41.04 4.52 -7.44
CA PHE A 200 -42.11 5.42 -7.93
C PHE A 200 -43.13 4.65 -8.74
#